data_bb9ba7b655338d333ca175cc712d01e7
#
_entry.id   bb9ba7b655338d333ca175cc712d01e7
#
_cell.length_a   1.000
_cell.length_b   1.000
_cell.length_c   1.000
_cell.angle_alpha   90.00
_cell.angle_beta   90.00
_cell.angle_gamma   90.00
#
_symmetry.space_group_name_H-M   'P 1'
#
loop_
_entity.id
_entity.type
_entity.pdbx_description
1 polymer ?
#
loop_
_entity_poly.entity_id
_entity_poly.type
_entity_poly.pdbx_seq_one_letter_code
_entity_poly.pdbx_strand_id
1 'polypeptide(L)'
;MKRRGISPVIAVLLLIVIAVAAAILTYVWISGYVGTLQAQAGAQQLQERIKIDGVEIRDNKITGVYVRNIGDVEVTIDAVYVLDTSGNILGATIGVGATITAAGASHITSVSSPTLQEGHTYIVKVVTTRGTEVTYQFTYRA
;
A
#
# COMPACT_ATOMS: atom_id res chain seq x y z
N MET A 1 -37.62 31.31 55.17
CA MET A 1 -37.39 30.47 53.99
C MET A 1 -37.33 31.31 52.71
N LYS A 2 -36.23 32.01 52.45
CA LYS A 2 -36.05 32.84 51.25
C LYS A 2 -34.76 32.45 50.50
N ARG A 3 -34.46 31.15 50.36
CA ARG A 3 -33.23 30.65 49.68
C ARG A 3 -33.44 30.10 48.30
N ARG A 4 -34.65 30.18 47.76
CA ARG A 4 -34.98 29.51 46.48
C ARG A 4 -34.78 30.39 45.24
N GLY A 5 -34.59 31.68 45.35
CA GLY A 5 -34.46 32.60 44.21
C GLY A 5 -33.05 32.68 43.61
N ILE A 6 -32.00 32.40 44.37
CA ILE A 6 -30.62 32.49 43.94
C ILE A 6 -30.16 31.14 43.31
N SER A 7 -30.65 30.01 43.84
CA SER A 7 -30.28 28.68 43.38
C SER A 7 -30.58 28.38 41.89
N PRO A 8 -31.76 28.75 41.34
CA PRO A 8 -32.05 28.58 39.92
C PRO A 8 -31.14 29.40 39.00
N VAL A 9 -30.78 30.62 39.41
CA VAL A 9 -29.89 31.50 38.64
C VAL A 9 -28.48 30.90 38.58
N ILE A 10 -27.98 30.44 39.71
CA ILE A 10 -26.66 29.76 39.79
C ILE A 10 -26.68 28.48 38.95
N ALA A 11 -27.73 27.67 38.99
CA ALA A 11 -27.88 26.46 38.21
C ALA A 11 -27.84 26.74 36.69
N VAL A 12 -28.52 27.78 36.23
CA VAL A 12 -28.51 28.22 34.83
C VAL A 12 -27.12 28.67 34.41
N LEU A 13 -26.44 29.47 35.22
CA LEU A 13 -25.08 29.92 34.93
C LEU A 13 -24.10 28.76 34.86
N LEU A 14 -24.20 27.77 35.73
CA LEU A 14 -23.37 26.55 35.69
C LEU A 14 -23.65 25.73 34.45
N LEU A 15 -24.90 25.59 34.05
CA LEU A 15 -25.26 24.88 32.80
C LEU A 15 -24.68 25.56 31.57
N ILE A 16 -24.70 26.88 31.49
CA ILE A 16 -24.11 27.66 30.41
C ILE A 16 -22.60 27.40 30.34
N VAL A 17 -21.90 27.46 31.48
CA VAL A 17 -20.45 27.21 31.52
C VAL A 17 -20.12 25.78 31.09
N ILE A 18 -20.86 24.80 31.57
CA ILE A 18 -20.69 23.40 31.18
C ILE A 18 -20.95 23.20 29.66
N ALA A 19 -22.00 23.80 29.13
CA ALA A 19 -22.34 23.73 27.72
C ALA A 19 -21.24 24.32 26.83
N VAL A 20 -20.70 25.49 27.20
CA VAL A 20 -19.60 26.13 26.46
C VAL A 20 -18.33 25.27 26.53
N ALA A 21 -17.98 24.78 27.72
CA ALA A 21 -16.81 23.91 27.90
C ALA A 21 -16.94 22.63 27.07
N ALA A 22 -18.10 21.98 27.10
CA ALA A 22 -18.36 20.78 26.29
C ALA A 22 -18.27 21.06 24.79
N ALA A 23 -18.78 22.20 24.33
CA ALA A 23 -18.70 22.60 22.93
C ALA A 23 -17.24 22.81 22.47
N ILE A 24 -16.41 23.44 23.27
CA ILE A 24 -15.00 23.68 23.00
C ILE A 24 -14.24 22.36 22.97
N LEU A 25 -14.43 21.48 23.94
CA LEU A 25 -13.77 20.15 23.96
C LEU A 25 -14.15 19.29 22.76
N THR A 26 -15.43 19.30 22.39
CA THR A 26 -15.92 18.58 21.21
C THR A 26 -15.31 19.15 19.95
N TYR A 27 -15.22 20.45 19.82
CA TYR A 27 -14.60 21.11 18.67
C TYR A 27 -13.12 20.73 18.51
N VAL A 28 -12.35 20.78 19.59
CA VAL A 28 -10.93 20.42 19.60
C VAL A 28 -10.75 18.95 19.23
N TRP A 29 -11.59 18.08 19.78
CA TRP A 29 -11.54 16.64 19.49
C TRP A 29 -11.85 16.34 18.02
N ILE A 30 -12.92 16.93 17.48
CA ILE A 30 -13.31 16.77 16.07
C ILE A 30 -12.23 17.32 15.14
N SER A 31 -11.67 18.49 15.43
CA SER A 31 -10.62 19.10 14.62
C SER A 31 -9.36 18.23 14.55
N GLY A 32 -8.96 17.61 15.67
CA GLY A 32 -7.86 16.67 15.73
C GLY A 32 -8.14 15.39 14.94
N TYR A 33 -9.34 14.85 15.03
CA TYR A 33 -9.77 13.66 14.30
C TYR A 33 -9.82 13.89 12.78
N VAL A 34 -10.36 15.00 12.33
CA VAL A 34 -10.41 15.39 10.92
C VAL A 34 -9.00 15.53 10.35
N GLY A 35 -8.08 16.14 11.10
CA GLY A 35 -6.67 16.25 10.70
C GLY A 35 -6.01 14.88 10.48
N THR A 36 -6.28 13.93 11.38
CA THR A 36 -5.78 12.54 11.23
C THR A 36 -6.35 11.84 10.00
N LEU A 37 -7.64 12.00 9.73
CA LEU A 37 -8.28 11.45 8.54
C LEU A 37 -7.71 12.03 7.25
N GLN A 38 -7.44 13.31 7.21
CA GLN A 38 -6.84 13.96 6.04
C GLN A 38 -5.42 13.48 5.79
N ALA A 39 -4.63 13.28 6.84
CA ALA A 39 -3.28 12.72 6.72
C ALA A 39 -3.31 11.28 6.17
N GLN A 40 -4.24 10.46 6.63
CA GLN A 40 -4.43 9.11 6.11
C GLN A 40 -4.92 9.09 4.66
N ALA A 41 -5.84 9.97 4.30
CA ALA A 41 -6.31 10.10 2.92
C ALA A 41 -5.19 10.54 1.97
N GLY A 42 -4.34 11.47 2.41
CA GLY A 42 -3.16 11.89 1.66
C GLY A 42 -2.16 10.76 1.47
N ALA A 43 -1.93 9.95 2.49
CA ALA A 43 -1.06 8.77 2.40
C ALA A 43 -1.61 7.70 1.43
N GLN A 44 -2.93 7.56 1.36
CA GLN A 44 -3.56 6.65 0.39
C GLN A 44 -3.45 7.14 -1.06
N GLN A 45 -3.41 8.45 -1.28
CA GLN A 45 -3.21 9.02 -2.62
C GLN A 45 -1.79 8.81 -3.16
N LEU A 46 -0.82 8.63 -2.26
CA LEU A 46 0.57 8.32 -2.60
C LEU A 46 0.83 6.80 -2.68
N GLN A 47 -0.18 6.00 -2.95
CA GLN A 47 0.00 4.56 -3.09
C GLN A 47 0.83 4.21 -4.32
N GLU A 48 1.82 3.38 -4.08
CA GLU A 48 2.58 2.76 -5.16
C GLU A 48 1.64 1.91 -6.03
N ARG A 49 1.76 2.09 -7.33
CA ARG A 49 1.00 1.33 -8.31
C ARG A 49 1.96 0.76 -9.34
N ILE A 50 2.12 -0.52 -9.32
CA ILE A 50 2.98 -1.23 -10.27
C ILE A 50 2.19 -2.25 -11.07
N LYS A 51 2.67 -2.54 -12.25
CA LYS A 51 2.13 -3.56 -13.15
C LYS A 51 3.28 -4.34 -13.76
N ILE A 52 3.11 -5.64 -13.90
CA ILE A 52 4.00 -6.47 -14.69
C ILE A 52 3.47 -6.48 -16.13
N ASP A 53 4.26 -5.99 -17.07
CA ASP A 53 3.90 -5.98 -18.50
C ASP A 53 4.21 -7.32 -19.17
N GLY A 54 5.21 -8.05 -18.69
CA GLY A 54 5.58 -9.33 -19.23
C GLY A 54 6.80 -9.93 -18.56
N VAL A 55 7.15 -11.13 -19.00
CA VAL A 55 8.27 -11.91 -18.50
C VAL A 55 9.13 -12.31 -19.69
N GLU A 56 10.44 -12.12 -19.57
CA GLU A 56 11.39 -12.61 -20.55
C GLU A 56 11.82 -14.02 -20.19
N ILE A 57 11.74 -14.94 -21.17
CA ILE A 57 12.12 -16.33 -20.99
C ILE A 57 13.20 -16.68 -22.02
N ARG A 58 14.31 -17.23 -21.55
CA ARG A 58 15.39 -17.80 -22.39
C ARG A 58 15.84 -19.11 -21.78
N ASP A 59 16.13 -20.09 -22.64
CA ASP A 59 16.63 -21.41 -22.24
C ASP A 59 15.77 -22.05 -21.12
N ASN A 60 14.46 -21.99 -21.29
CA ASN A 60 13.47 -22.53 -20.33
C ASN A 60 13.57 -21.93 -18.92
N LYS A 61 14.08 -20.70 -18.80
CA LYS A 61 14.18 -19.96 -17.53
C LYS A 61 13.67 -18.54 -17.70
N ILE A 62 13.14 -17.99 -16.62
CA ILE A 62 12.81 -16.57 -16.56
C ILE A 62 14.13 -15.81 -16.38
N THR A 63 14.48 -15.01 -17.35
CA THR A 63 15.69 -14.20 -17.34
C THR A 63 15.42 -12.74 -16.98
N GLY A 64 14.19 -12.30 -17.15
CA GLY A 64 13.82 -10.94 -16.82
C GLY A 64 12.34 -10.75 -16.63
N VAL A 65 11.99 -9.66 -15.94
CA VAL A 65 10.61 -9.23 -15.69
C VAL A 65 10.49 -7.76 -16.04
N TYR A 66 9.51 -7.43 -16.86
CA TYR A 66 9.19 -6.04 -17.21
C TYR A 66 8.18 -5.49 -16.25
N VAL A 67 8.59 -4.52 -15.44
CA VAL A 67 7.74 -3.86 -14.44
C VAL A 67 7.53 -2.41 -14.83
N ARG A 68 6.30 -1.98 -14.82
CA ARG A 68 5.90 -0.58 -15.09
C ARG A 68 5.30 0.04 -13.85
N ASN A 69 5.74 1.23 -13.54
CA ASN A 69 5.09 2.07 -12.53
C ASN A 69 3.94 2.83 -13.19
N ILE A 70 2.71 2.53 -12.79
CA ILE A 70 1.49 3.18 -13.28
C ILE A 70 0.94 4.19 -12.28
N GLY A 71 1.68 4.47 -11.21
CA GLY A 71 1.36 5.46 -10.18
C GLY A 71 2.12 6.76 -10.37
N ASP A 72 1.89 7.67 -9.44
CA ASP A 72 2.47 9.02 -9.44
C ASP A 72 3.71 9.14 -8.54
N VAL A 73 4.08 8.07 -7.87
CA VAL A 73 5.19 8.02 -6.91
C VAL A 73 6.27 7.08 -7.42
N GLU A 74 7.52 7.45 -7.20
CA GLU A 74 8.66 6.58 -7.44
C GLU A 74 8.59 5.30 -6.61
N VAL A 75 8.89 4.17 -7.24
CA VAL A 75 8.81 2.84 -6.64
C VAL A 75 10.17 2.17 -6.71
N THR A 76 10.60 1.56 -5.61
CA THR A 76 11.80 0.72 -5.57
C THR A 76 11.40 -0.74 -5.40
N ILE A 77 11.84 -1.58 -6.33
CA ILE A 77 11.59 -3.03 -6.27
C ILE A 77 12.58 -3.67 -5.30
N ASP A 78 12.05 -4.41 -4.34
CA ASP A 78 12.85 -5.13 -3.35
C ASP A 78 13.12 -6.57 -3.78
N ALA A 79 12.08 -7.30 -4.18
CA ALA A 79 12.21 -8.71 -4.49
C ALA A 79 11.31 -9.15 -5.65
N VAL A 80 11.75 -10.20 -6.32
CA VAL A 80 10.99 -10.92 -7.34
C VAL A 80 10.96 -12.39 -6.98
N TYR A 81 9.77 -12.95 -6.91
CA TYR A 81 9.53 -14.37 -6.62
C TYR A 81 8.90 -15.07 -7.82
N VAL A 82 9.30 -16.30 -8.03
CA VAL A 82 8.65 -17.21 -8.97
C VAL A 82 7.98 -18.31 -8.18
N LEU A 83 6.68 -18.46 -8.35
CA LEU A 83 5.86 -19.41 -7.62
C LEU A 83 5.16 -20.37 -8.59
N ASP A 84 4.75 -21.51 -8.06
CA ASP A 84 3.81 -22.40 -8.74
C ASP A 84 2.34 -21.99 -8.41
N THR A 85 1.39 -22.67 -9.03
CA THR A 85 -0.06 -22.43 -8.76
C THR A 85 -0.50 -22.82 -7.36
N SER A 86 0.31 -23.61 -6.63
CA SER A 86 0.06 -24.00 -5.25
C SER A 86 0.59 -22.98 -4.24
N GLY A 87 1.32 -21.96 -4.71
CA GLY A 87 1.91 -20.93 -3.86
C GLY A 87 3.32 -21.26 -3.35
N ASN A 88 3.94 -22.35 -3.83
CA ASN A 88 5.31 -22.69 -3.46
C ASN A 88 6.30 -21.77 -4.19
N ILE A 89 7.29 -21.27 -3.47
CA ILE A 89 8.35 -20.44 -4.04
C ILE A 89 9.35 -21.36 -4.75
N LEU A 90 9.45 -21.21 -6.06
CA LEU A 90 10.39 -21.97 -6.90
C LEU A 90 11.70 -21.22 -7.11
N GLY A 91 11.66 -19.90 -7.05
CA GLY A 91 12.82 -19.03 -7.15
C GLY A 91 12.58 -17.69 -6.45
N ALA A 92 13.63 -17.11 -5.91
CA ALA A 92 13.56 -15.81 -5.24
C ALA A 92 14.80 -14.98 -5.57
N THR A 93 14.59 -13.73 -5.93
CA THR A 93 15.64 -12.73 -6.10
C THR A 93 15.34 -11.58 -5.14
N ILE A 94 16.18 -11.43 -4.15
CA ILE A 94 16.01 -10.45 -3.07
C ILE A 94 17.05 -9.33 -3.24
N GLY A 95 16.72 -8.12 -2.82
CA GLY A 95 17.62 -6.99 -2.88
C GLY A 95 17.84 -6.46 -4.30
N VAL A 96 16.80 -6.49 -5.12
CA VAL A 96 16.85 -6.02 -6.52
C VAL A 96 17.27 -4.55 -6.61
N GLY A 97 16.72 -3.69 -5.75
CA GLY A 97 17.08 -2.28 -5.67
C GLY A 97 16.74 -1.44 -6.91
N ALA A 98 15.96 -1.96 -7.85
CA ALA A 98 15.58 -1.23 -9.05
C ALA A 98 14.55 -0.14 -8.73
N THR A 99 14.90 1.09 -9.03
CA THR A 99 14.03 2.26 -8.85
C THR A 99 13.34 2.61 -10.16
N ILE A 100 12.02 2.76 -10.11
CA ILE A 100 11.19 3.10 -11.26
C ILE A 100 10.49 4.43 -10.97
N THR A 101 10.78 5.44 -11.77
CA THR A 101 10.13 6.75 -11.66
C THR A 101 8.64 6.66 -12.01
N ALA A 102 7.87 7.67 -11.62
CA ALA A 102 6.46 7.77 -11.97
C ALA A 102 6.26 7.63 -13.50
N ALA A 103 5.29 6.83 -13.91
CA ALA A 103 5.00 6.48 -15.30
C ALA A 103 6.17 5.79 -16.05
N GLY A 104 7.25 5.44 -15.37
CA GLY A 104 8.41 4.74 -15.93
C GLY A 104 8.23 3.22 -15.99
N ALA A 105 9.15 2.57 -16.68
CA ALA A 105 9.25 1.13 -16.75
C ALA A 105 10.70 0.68 -16.53
N SER A 106 10.88 -0.51 -15.95
CA SER A 106 12.18 -1.11 -15.76
C SER A 106 12.15 -2.59 -16.16
N HIS A 107 13.27 -3.04 -16.69
CA HIS A 107 13.54 -4.45 -16.98
C HIS A 107 14.44 -5.00 -15.88
N ILE A 108 13.87 -5.83 -15.03
CA ILE A 108 14.64 -6.50 -13.96
C ILE A 108 15.26 -7.75 -14.55
N THR A 109 16.56 -7.77 -14.61
CA THR A 109 17.36 -8.89 -15.11
C THR A 109 17.87 -9.77 -13.97
N SER A 110 18.39 -10.95 -14.32
CA SER A 110 18.99 -11.89 -13.34
C SER A 110 17.98 -12.42 -12.31
N VAL A 111 16.77 -12.71 -12.75
CA VAL A 111 15.76 -13.35 -11.91
C VAL A 111 16.12 -14.80 -11.66
N SER A 112 16.17 -15.21 -10.41
CA SER A 112 16.34 -16.60 -10.03
C SER A 112 15.10 -17.40 -10.40
N SER A 113 15.22 -18.30 -11.35
CA SER A 113 14.11 -19.08 -11.90
C SER A 113 14.45 -20.57 -11.91
N PRO A 114 13.47 -21.44 -11.62
CA PRO A 114 13.60 -22.85 -11.92
C PRO A 114 13.59 -23.06 -13.43
N THR A 115 13.95 -24.25 -13.87
CA THR A 115 13.74 -24.68 -15.25
C THR A 115 12.24 -24.84 -15.48
N LEU A 116 11.70 -24.08 -16.42
CA LEU A 116 10.28 -24.09 -16.73
C LEU A 116 9.93 -25.38 -17.53
N GLN A 117 8.79 -25.94 -17.20
CA GLN A 117 8.24 -27.11 -17.89
C GLN A 117 7.08 -26.67 -18.78
N GLU A 118 7.06 -27.20 -20.00
CA GLU A 118 6.02 -26.92 -20.98
C GLU A 118 4.64 -27.35 -20.45
N GLY A 119 3.63 -26.49 -20.64
CA GLY A 119 2.27 -26.72 -20.19
C GLY A 119 2.01 -26.38 -18.72
N HIS A 120 3.04 -26.02 -17.95
CA HIS A 120 2.89 -25.61 -16.56
C HIS A 120 2.64 -24.11 -16.44
N THR A 121 1.84 -23.76 -15.44
CA THR A 121 1.53 -22.36 -15.12
C THR A 121 2.39 -21.88 -13.95
N TYR A 122 2.97 -20.71 -14.12
CA TYR A 122 3.83 -20.06 -13.14
C TYR A 122 3.29 -18.67 -12.77
N ILE A 123 3.62 -18.23 -11.58
CA ILE A 123 3.24 -16.92 -11.07
C ILE A 123 4.52 -16.17 -10.74
N VAL A 124 4.69 -15.00 -11.32
CA VAL A 124 5.73 -14.05 -10.93
C VAL A 124 5.15 -13.01 -10.00
N LYS A 125 5.76 -12.86 -8.84
CA LYS A 125 5.37 -11.88 -7.83
C LYS A 125 6.49 -10.87 -7.63
N VAL A 126 6.18 -9.61 -7.77
CA VAL A 126 7.10 -8.50 -7.54
C VAL A 126 6.67 -7.75 -6.28
N VAL A 127 7.62 -7.48 -5.40
CA VAL A 127 7.40 -6.79 -4.13
C VAL A 127 8.26 -5.54 -4.08
N THR A 128 7.67 -4.44 -3.64
CA THR A 128 8.38 -3.17 -3.43
C THR A 128 8.91 -3.06 -2.01
N THR A 129 9.85 -2.12 -1.79
CA THR A 129 10.39 -1.83 -0.46
C THR A 129 9.34 -1.35 0.55
N ARG A 130 8.21 -0.83 0.07
CA ARG A 130 7.08 -0.40 0.90
C ARG A 130 6.02 -1.46 1.12
N GLY A 131 6.20 -2.66 0.52
CA GLY A 131 5.30 -3.79 0.68
C GLY A 131 4.19 -3.89 -0.34
N THR A 132 4.19 -3.08 -1.40
CA THR A 132 3.25 -3.24 -2.53
C THR A 132 3.62 -4.48 -3.32
N GLU A 133 2.65 -5.32 -3.59
CA GLU A 133 2.82 -6.58 -4.31
C GLU A 133 2.01 -6.59 -5.60
N VAL A 134 2.58 -7.16 -6.65
CA VAL A 134 1.88 -7.44 -7.90
C VAL A 134 2.23 -8.84 -8.37
N THR A 135 1.26 -9.54 -8.92
CA THR A 135 1.43 -10.88 -9.46
C THR A 135 1.10 -10.92 -10.95
N TYR A 136 1.81 -11.76 -11.67
CA TYR A 136 1.58 -12.04 -13.08
C TYR A 136 1.61 -13.54 -13.29
N GLN A 137 0.51 -14.08 -13.80
CA GLN A 137 0.37 -15.49 -14.07
C GLN A 137 0.52 -15.76 -15.57
N PHE A 138 1.31 -16.76 -15.92
CA PHE A 138 1.47 -17.19 -17.31
C PHE A 138 1.64 -18.71 -17.39
N THR A 139 1.28 -19.27 -18.53
CA THR A 139 1.52 -20.68 -18.84
C THR A 139 2.68 -20.76 -19.81
N TYR A 140 3.73 -21.52 -19.46
CA TYR A 140 4.89 -21.70 -20.32
C TYR A 140 4.54 -22.61 -21.50
N ARG A 141 4.81 -22.13 -22.67
CA ARG A 141 4.76 -22.91 -23.94
C ARG A 141 6.05 -22.66 -24.66
N ALA A 142 6.70 -23.76 -24.97
CA ALA A 142 7.95 -23.74 -25.74
C ALA A 142 7.72 -23.36 -27.21
#